data_fdd9953a2c0b54c6e0209f568f2c741f
#
_entry.id   fdd9953a2c0b54c6e0209f568f2c741f
#
_cell.length_a   1.000
_cell.length_b   1.000
_cell.length_c   1.000
_cell.angle_alpha   90.00
_cell.angle_beta   90.00
_cell.angle_gamma   90.00
#
_symmetry.space_group_name_H-M   'P 1'
#
loop_
_entity.id
_entity.type
_entity.pdbx_description
1 polymer ?
#
loop_
_entity_poly.entity_id
_entity_poly.type
_entity_poly.pdbx_seq_one_letter_code
_entity_poly.pdbx_strand_id
1 'polypeptide(L)'
;RRLSPFMPRLRDMGVLLFPGENAVIDDEPGRRLYSYICRRAAEPDRVFSALRAKRIHVTGPELVVSVWNRLLREQGLNPAGPEPEADAALRIVADSDEARLAAANRALCADGRSWLPVRFGAQRVRIGPWVRAGESGCLRCHLPARPETERAPAPGPAAGWATLQPGCLYWTGGLVAHLALRALLPMAAEHPWGRVTTMDAATGEQTSLTTWRDPFCPDCAGHASASREWVAL
;
A
#
# COMPACT_ATOMS: atom_id res chain seq x y z
N ARG A 1 17.70 -14.18 39.18
CA ARG A 1 19.00 -13.45 39.33
C ARG A 1 20.15 -13.97 38.45
N ARG A 2 20.08 -15.15 37.78
CA ARG A 2 21.20 -15.72 36.98
C ARG A 2 21.20 -15.36 35.47
N LEU A 3 20.19 -14.69 34.95
CA LEU A 3 20.08 -14.35 33.52
C LEU A 3 20.68 -12.99 33.15
N SER A 4 21.00 -12.15 34.16
CA SER A 4 21.46 -10.77 33.94
C SER A 4 22.68 -10.62 33.02
N PRO A 5 23.73 -11.48 33.08
CA PRO A 5 24.91 -11.34 32.23
C PRO A 5 24.66 -11.70 30.77
N PHE A 6 23.60 -12.48 30.48
CA PHE A 6 23.25 -12.93 29.12
C PHE A 6 22.29 -11.97 28.39
N MET A 7 21.61 -11.12 29.13
CA MET A 7 20.61 -10.19 28.59
C MET A 7 21.15 -9.29 27.46
N PRO A 8 22.32 -8.65 27.62
CA PRO A 8 22.92 -7.87 26.55
C PRO A 8 23.18 -8.69 25.29
N ARG A 9 23.77 -9.88 25.45
CA ARG A 9 24.05 -10.78 24.31
C ARG A 9 22.78 -11.24 23.59
N LEU A 10 21.73 -11.58 24.34
CA LEU A 10 20.44 -11.97 23.78
C LEU A 10 19.75 -10.79 23.05
N ARG A 11 19.95 -9.58 23.54
CA ARG A 11 19.53 -8.36 22.85
C ARG A 11 20.32 -8.16 21.56
N ASP A 12 21.65 -8.23 21.61
CA ASP A 12 22.51 -8.03 20.47
C ASP A 12 22.29 -9.10 19.37
N MET A 13 21.91 -10.31 19.75
CA MET A 13 21.47 -11.37 18.84
C MET A 13 20.03 -11.22 18.34
N GLY A 14 19.29 -10.20 18.80
CA GLY A 14 17.88 -9.99 18.44
C GLY A 14 16.89 -11.05 18.97
N VAL A 15 17.32 -11.83 19.98
CA VAL A 15 16.46 -12.82 20.65
C VAL A 15 15.53 -12.15 21.67
N LEU A 16 16.04 -11.11 22.33
CA LEU A 16 15.26 -10.27 23.24
C LEU A 16 15.14 -8.87 22.66
N LEU A 17 13.92 -8.42 22.54
CA LEU A 17 13.59 -7.07 22.07
C LEU A 17 13.11 -6.26 23.27
N PHE A 18 13.78 -5.15 23.54
CA PHE A 18 13.39 -4.20 24.57
C PHE A 18 12.90 -2.93 23.88
N PRO A 19 11.58 -2.74 23.78
CA PRO A 19 11.05 -1.48 23.30
C PRO A 19 11.50 -0.35 24.22
N GLY A 20 11.95 0.76 23.64
CA GLY A 20 12.18 1.99 24.38
C GLY A 20 10.85 2.63 24.83
N GLU A 21 10.94 3.67 25.62
CA GLU A 21 9.77 4.36 26.18
C GLU A 21 8.81 4.92 25.12
N ASN A 22 9.32 5.17 23.92
CA ASN A 22 8.54 5.73 22.79
C ASN A 22 7.84 4.69 21.92
N ALA A 23 8.12 3.40 22.11
CA ALA A 23 7.50 2.32 21.33
C ALA A 23 6.37 1.67 22.12
N VAL A 24 5.17 2.22 22.02
CA VAL A 24 3.98 1.64 22.63
C VAL A 24 3.54 0.42 21.82
N ILE A 25 3.73 -0.77 22.43
CA ILE A 25 3.37 -2.06 21.83
C ILE A 25 2.26 -2.68 22.69
N ASP A 26 1.03 -2.53 22.24
CA ASP A 26 -0.18 -2.88 22.97
C ASP A 26 -0.89 -4.13 22.41
N ASP A 27 -0.50 -4.57 21.21
CA ASP A 27 -1.14 -5.68 20.51
C ASP A 27 -0.13 -6.67 19.90
N GLU A 28 -0.59 -7.86 19.55
CA GLU A 28 0.24 -8.91 18.92
C GLU A 28 0.72 -8.55 17.50
N PRO A 29 -0.09 -7.95 16.63
CA PRO A 29 0.39 -7.44 15.34
C PRO A 29 1.52 -6.42 15.51
N GLY A 30 1.41 -5.50 16.47
CA GLY A 30 2.45 -4.53 16.80
C GLY A 30 3.74 -5.19 17.25
N ARG A 31 3.67 -6.23 18.09
CA ARG A 31 4.85 -7.00 18.51
C ARG A 31 5.58 -7.66 17.34
N ARG A 32 4.85 -8.29 16.44
CA ARG A 32 5.44 -8.89 15.23
C ARG A 32 6.07 -7.84 14.32
N LEU A 33 5.38 -6.74 14.11
CA LEU A 33 5.89 -5.61 13.32
C LEU A 33 7.15 -5.01 13.95
N TYR A 34 7.15 -4.76 15.27
CA TYR A 34 8.31 -4.26 15.99
C TYR A 34 9.50 -5.21 15.87
N SER A 35 9.28 -6.52 16.07
CA SER A 35 10.31 -7.54 15.88
C SER A 35 10.89 -7.55 14.46
N TYR A 36 10.06 -7.34 13.45
CA TYR A 36 10.49 -7.21 12.07
C TYR A 36 11.38 -5.98 11.85
N ILE A 37 11.00 -4.84 12.44
CA ILE A 37 11.72 -3.57 12.33
C ILE A 37 13.07 -3.63 13.06
N CYS A 38 13.12 -4.18 14.29
CA CYS A 38 14.35 -4.30 15.08
C CYS A 38 15.50 -5.01 14.38
N ARG A 39 15.18 -5.93 13.47
CA ARG A 39 16.19 -6.68 12.71
C ARG A 39 16.70 -5.93 11.48
N ARG A 40 16.18 -4.74 11.18
CA ARG A 40 16.40 -4.03 9.92
C ARG A 40 16.70 -2.55 10.07
N ALA A 41 16.32 -1.96 11.19
CA ALA A 41 16.46 -0.53 11.44
C ALA A 41 17.51 -0.26 12.52
N ALA A 42 18.30 0.78 12.31
CA ALA A 42 19.23 1.27 13.33
C ALA A 42 18.48 1.91 14.51
N GLU A 43 17.34 2.58 14.23
CA GLU A 43 16.49 3.25 15.21
C GLU A 43 15.07 2.63 15.21
N PRO A 44 14.88 1.40 15.73
CA PRO A 44 13.64 0.66 15.59
C PRO A 44 12.44 1.35 16.25
N ASP A 45 12.63 1.98 17.42
CA ASP A 45 11.56 2.67 18.14
C ASP A 45 10.99 3.84 17.33
N ARG A 46 11.88 4.65 16.76
CA ARG A 46 11.51 5.79 15.93
C ARG A 46 10.76 5.34 14.68
N VAL A 47 11.28 4.32 14.00
CA VAL A 47 10.63 3.77 12.79
C VAL A 47 9.28 3.18 13.11
N PHE A 48 9.17 2.41 14.19
CA PHE A 48 7.92 1.80 14.62
C PHE A 48 6.86 2.86 14.96
N SER A 49 7.21 3.83 15.80
CA SER A 49 6.30 4.90 16.22
C SER A 49 5.84 5.76 15.03
N ALA A 50 6.78 6.11 14.13
CA ALA A 50 6.46 6.83 12.91
C ALA A 50 5.54 6.05 11.97
N LEU A 51 5.70 4.72 11.89
CA LEU A 51 4.85 3.87 11.08
C LEU A 51 3.44 3.71 11.69
N ARG A 52 3.36 3.52 13.01
CA ARG A 52 2.09 3.40 13.74
C ARG A 52 1.26 4.71 13.70
N ALA A 53 1.91 5.85 13.57
CA ALA A 53 1.24 7.13 13.40
C ALA A 53 0.64 7.32 11.99
N LYS A 54 1.11 6.56 10.99
CA LYS A 54 0.60 6.66 9.62
C LYS A 54 -0.77 6.02 9.48
N ARG A 55 -1.71 6.75 8.89
CA ARG A 55 -3.07 6.26 8.62
C ARG A 55 -3.18 5.77 7.18
N ILE A 56 -3.93 4.70 6.96
CA ILE A 56 -4.23 4.15 5.64
C ILE A 56 -5.73 4.20 5.45
N HIS A 57 -6.20 4.90 4.43
CA HIS A 57 -7.62 4.98 4.12
C HIS A 57 -7.97 4.06 2.95
N VAL A 58 -8.91 3.14 3.18
CA VAL A 58 -9.39 2.19 2.17
C VAL A 58 -10.81 2.56 1.77
N THR A 59 -11.04 2.75 0.47
CA THR A 59 -12.37 2.99 -0.11
C THR A 59 -12.71 1.93 -1.14
N GLY A 60 -13.98 1.59 -1.24
CA GLY A 60 -14.48 0.58 -2.17
C GLY A 60 -15.73 -0.11 -1.65
N PRO A 61 -16.08 -1.28 -2.20
CA PRO A 61 -17.18 -2.09 -1.70
C PRO A 61 -17.00 -2.45 -0.21
N GLU A 62 -18.06 -2.41 0.57
CA GLU A 62 -18.04 -2.58 2.03
C GLU A 62 -17.28 -3.85 2.47
N LEU A 63 -17.55 -4.98 1.82
CA LEU A 63 -16.87 -6.24 2.13
C LEU A 63 -15.34 -6.14 1.88
N VAL A 64 -14.92 -5.49 0.80
CA VAL A 64 -13.51 -5.27 0.48
C VAL A 64 -12.86 -4.41 1.57
N VAL A 65 -13.49 -3.30 1.91
CA VAL A 65 -13.01 -2.37 2.96
C VAL A 65 -12.88 -3.09 4.31
N SER A 66 -13.91 -3.84 4.70
CA SER A 66 -13.93 -4.59 5.96
C SER A 66 -12.78 -5.62 6.05
N VAL A 67 -12.64 -6.47 5.02
CA VAL A 67 -11.61 -7.51 4.98
C VAL A 67 -10.21 -6.89 4.94
N TRP A 68 -9.98 -5.89 4.09
CA TRP A 68 -8.65 -5.29 3.93
C TRP A 68 -8.24 -4.48 5.15
N ASN A 69 -9.14 -3.76 5.79
CA ASN A 69 -8.86 -3.08 7.06
C ASN A 69 -8.43 -4.07 8.15
N ARG A 70 -9.06 -5.25 8.20
CA ARG A 70 -8.63 -6.32 9.11
C ARG A 70 -7.22 -6.80 8.79
N LEU A 71 -6.93 -7.12 7.52
CA LEU A 71 -5.61 -7.59 7.10
C LEU A 71 -4.51 -6.54 7.34
N LEU A 72 -4.81 -5.26 7.14
CA LEU A 72 -3.89 -4.17 7.48
C LEU A 72 -3.58 -4.13 8.99
N ARG A 73 -4.60 -4.29 9.86
CA ARG A 73 -4.37 -4.37 11.31
C ARG A 73 -3.54 -5.60 11.69
N GLU A 74 -3.78 -6.75 11.07
CA GLU A 74 -2.99 -7.97 11.28
C GLU A 74 -1.52 -7.83 10.86
N GLN A 75 -1.20 -6.88 9.99
CA GLN A 75 0.16 -6.46 9.65
C GLN A 75 0.74 -5.40 10.62
N GLY A 76 -0.02 -5.00 11.63
CA GLY A 76 0.36 -3.93 12.55
C GLY A 76 0.23 -2.53 11.98
N LEU A 77 -0.44 -2.36 10.84
CA LEU A 77 -0.73 -1.08 10.24
C LEU A 77 -2.02 -0.46 10.82
N ASN A 78 -2.19 0.84 10.63
CA ASN A 78 -3.28 1.60 11.20
C ASN A 78 -4.29 2.05 10.14
N PRO A 79 -5.30 1.23 9.78
CA PRO A 79 -6.34 1.67 8.88
C PRO A 79 -7.22 2.75 9.50
N ALA A 80 -7.54 3.77 8.71
CA ALA A 80 -8.43 4.86 9.07
C ALA A 80 -9.88 4.37 9.23
N GLY A 81 -10.70 5.17 9.90
CA GLY A 81 -12.14 4.97 9.96
C GLY A 81 -12.83 5.15 8.60
N PRO A 82 -14.17 5.05 8.56
CA PRO A 82 -14.94 5.18 7.32
C PRO A 82 -14.91 6.61 6.75
N GLU A 83 -14.66 7.61 7.58
CA GLU A 83 -14.58 9.00 7.14
C GLU A 83 -13.27 9.27 6.39
N PRO A 84 -13.33 10.05 5.28
CA PRO A 84 -12.13 10.40 4.53
C PRO A 84 -11.20 11.25 5.39
N GLU A 85 -10.11 10.67 5.86
CA GLU A 85 -9.08 11.42 6.56
C GLU A 85 -8.22 12.20 5.55
N ALA A 86 -8.21 13.54 5.70
CA ALA A 86 -7.38 14.40 4.86
C ALA A 86 -5.90 14.00 4.94
N ASP A 87 -5.45 13.48 6.08
CA ASP A 87 -4.04 13.21 6.40
C ASP A 87 -3.58 11.76 6.21
N ALA A 88 -4.39 10.93 5.53
CA ALA A 88 -3.98 9.56 5.26
C ALA A 88 -2.66 9.53 4.48
N ALA A 89 -1.68 8.79 5.01
CA ALA A 89 -0.36 8.62 4.39
C ALA A 89 -0.42 7.78 3.10
N LEU A 90 -1.43 6.91 3.01
CA LEU A 90 -1.73 6.10 1.82
C LEU A 90 -3.25 5.98 1.67
N ARG A 91 -3.75 6.20 0.47
CA ARG A 91 -5.13 5.93 0.09
C ARG A 91 -5.20 4.73 -0.84
N ILE A 92 -6.07 3.80 -0.54
CA ILE A 92 -6.34 2.62 -1.37
C ILE A 92 -7.77 2.75 -1.90
N VAL A 93 -7.90 2.76 -3.22
CA VAL A 93 -9.20 2.89 -3.89
C VAL A 93 -9.47 1.60 -4.67
N ALA A 94 -10.45 0.82 -4.24
CA ALA A 94 -10.84 -0.43 -4.85
C ALA A 94 -12.16 -0.25 -5.62
N ASP A 95 -12.13 -0.45 -6.93
CA ASP A 95 -13.31 -0.34 -7.79
C ASP A 95 -13.23 -1.30 -8.97
N SER A 96 -14.36 -1.62 -9.57
CA SER A 96 -14.44 -2.32 -10.86
C SER A 96 -14.52 -1.36 -12.04
N ASP A 97 -14.96 -0.12 -11.79
CA ASP A 97 -15.13 0.92 -12.80
C ASP A 97 -13.82 1.71 -13.02
N GLU A 98 -13.29 1.58 -14.24
CA GLU A 98 -12.06 2.28 -14.63
C GLU A 98 -12.23 3.81 -14.70
N ALA A 99 -13.42 4.29 -15.04
CA ALA A 99 -13.70 5.73 -15.10
C ALA A 99 -13.67 6.35 -13.70
N ARG A 100 -14.19 5.65 -12.68
CA ARG A 100 -14.11 6.08 -11.28
C ARG A 100 -12.68 6.10 -10.78
N LEU A 101 -11.88 5.06 -11.09
CA LEU A 101 -10.45 5.03 -10.76
C LEU A 101 -9.68 6.14 -11.47
N ALA A 102 -10.01 6.47 -12.72
CA ALA A 102 -9.41 7.58 -13.45
C ALA A 102 -9.79 8.94 -12.84
N ALA A 103 -11.03 9.11 -12.36
CA ALA A 103 -11.45 10.31 -11.65
C ALA A 103 -10.69 10.47 -10.32
N ALA A 104 -10.58 9.37 -9.55
CA ALA A 104 -9.78 9.34 -8.32
C ALA A 104 -8.30 9.65 -8.60
N ASN A 105 -7.73 9.16 -9.72
CA ASN A 105 -6.36 9.48 -10.13
C ASN A 105 -6.15 10.98 -10.29
N ARG A 106 -7.03 11.66 -11.03
CA ARG A 106 -6.92 13.12 -11.22
C ARG A 106 -6.98 13.87 -9.90
N ALA A 107 -7.96 13.55 -9.05
CA ALA A 107 -8.14 14.22 -7.77
C ALA A 107 -6.93 14.00 -6.83
N LEU A 108 -6.52 12.74 -6.64
CA LEU A 108 -5.44 12.39 -5.71
C LEU A 108 -4.06 12.83 -6.20
N CYS A 109 -3.83 12.84 -7.51
CA CYS A 109 -2.63 13.44 -8.08
C CYS A 109 -2.63 14.97 -7.87
N ALA A 110 -3.75 15.65 -8.12
CA ALA A 110 -3.86 17.10 -7.91
C ALA A 110 -3.62 17.49 -6.43
N ASP A 111 -4.02 16.64 -5.49
CA ASP A 111 -3.80 16.83 -4.05
C ASP A 111 -2.38 16.42 -3.59
N GLY A 112 -1.54 15.90 -4.48
CA GLY A 112 -0.20 15.42 -4.11
C GLY A 112 -0.21 14.19 -3.20
N ARG A 113 -1.25 13.36 -3.27
CA ARG A 113 -1.43 12.21 -2.35
C ARG A 113 -0.79 10.93 -2.88
N SER A 114 -0.23 10.14 -1.97
CA SER A 114 0.18 8.76 -2.27
C SER A 114 -1.05 7.85 -2.25
N TRP A 115 -1.21 7.04 -3.30
CA TRP A 115 -2.40 6.21 -3.40
C TRP A 115 -2.18 4.93 -4.22
N LEU A 116 -3.11 4.01 -4.09
CA LEU A 116 -3.13 2.73 -4.77
C LEU A 116 -4.50 2.48 -5.40
N PRO A 117 -4.64 2.47 -6.74
CA PRO A 117 -5.81 1.91 -7.39
C PRO A 117 -5.78 0.39 -7.35
N VAL A 118 -6.92 -0.22 -7.05
CA VAL A 118 -7.14 -1.66 -7.24
C VAL A 118 -8.38 -1.86 -8.07
N ARG A 119 -8.20 -2.42 -9.26
CA ARG A 119 -9.31 -2.70 -10.17
C ARG A 119 -9.68 -4.18 -10.12
N PHE A 120 -10.92 -4.44 -9.82
CA PHE A 120 -11.52 -5.77 -9.93
C PHE A 120 -12.16 -5.94 -11.30
N GLY A 121 -11.62 -6.83 -12.13
CA GLY A 121 -12.24 -7.30 -13.36
C GLY A 121 -12.85 -8.69 -13.16
N ALA A 122 -13.55 -9.19 -14.18
CA ALA A 122 -14.24 -10.49 -14.10
C ALA A 122 -13.27 -11.69 -13.87
N GLN A 123 -12.05 -11.62 -14.42
CA GLN A 123 -11.05 -12.68 -14.34
C GLN A 123 -9.70 -12.21 -13.80
N ARG A 124 -9.50 -10.92 -13.68
CA ARG A 124 -8.21 -10.35 -13.29
C ARG A 124 -8.36 -9.23 -12.29
N VAL A 125 -7.46 -9.21 -11.34
CA VAL A 125 -7.32 -8.09 -10.40
C VAL A 125 -6.04 -7.35 -10.75
N ARG A 126 -6.13 -6.03 -10.95
CA ARG A 126 -4.97 -5.16 -11.14
C ARG A 126 -4.76 -4.34 -9.87
N ILE A 127 -3.58 -4.48 -9.29
CA ILE A 127 -3.14 -3.77 -8.09
C ILE A 127 -2.05 -2.78 -8.52
N GLY A 128 -2.36 -1.49 -8.48
CA GLY A 128 -1.43 -0.45 -8.91
C GLY A 128 -1.84 0.28 -10.21
N PRO A 129 -0.98 1.23 -10.64
CA PRO A 129 0.35 1.52 -10.08
C PRO A 129 0.29 2.05 -8.64
N TRP A 130 1.31 1.72 -7.84
CA TRP A 130 1.52 2.38 -6.56
C TRP A 130 1.99 3.79 -6.82
N VAL A 131 1.13 4.77 -6.56
CA VAL A 131 1.39 6.17 -6.91
C VAL A 131 1.96 6.92 -5.72
N ARG A 132 3.17 7.47 -5.90
CA ARG A 132 3.74 8.49 -5.04
C ARG A 132 3.83 9.79 -5.83
N ALA A 133 3.11 10.80 -5.36
CA ALA A 133 3.01 12.06 -6.09
C ALA A 133 4.40 12.67 -6.37
N GLY A 134 4.60 13.10 -7.60
CA GLY A 134 5.87 13.67 -8.06
C GLY A 134 7.00 12.67 -8.32
N GLU A 135 6.91 11.40 -7.87
CA GLU A 135 8.01 10.43 -7.95
C GLU A 135 7.73 9.25 -8.88
N SER A 136 6.52 8.69 -8.88
CA SER A 136 6.18 7.53 -9.68
C SER A 136 5.14 7.84 -10.76
N GLY A 137 5.03 6.95 -11.77
CA GLY A 137 3.94 7.01 -12.74
C GLY A 137 2.59 6.83 -12.07
N CYS A 138 1.60 7.60 -12.51
CA CYS A 138 0.21 7.48 -12.05
C CYS A 138 -0.60 6.49 -12.90
N LEU A 139 -1.89 6.32 -12.60
CA LEU A 139 -2.76 5.43 -13.36
C LEU A 139 -2.85 5.84 -14.84
N ARG A 140 -2.86 7.13 -15.13
CA ARG A 140 -2.86 7.65 -16.52
C ARG A 140 -1.57 7.31 -17.26
N CYS A 141 -0.42 7.35 -16.61
CA CYS A 141 0.85 6.92 -17.20
C CYS A 141 0.86 5.42 -17.52
N HIS A 142 0.15 4.62 -16.75
CA HIS A 142 0.04 3.18 -16.96
C HIS A 142 -0.92 2.82 -18.09
N LEU A 143 -2.01 3.57 -18.21
CA LEU A 143 -3.03 3.35 -19.23
C LEU A 143 -2.80 4.35 -20.39
N PRO A 144 -2.03 3.98 -21.42
CA PRO A 144 -1.88 4.85 -22.59
C PRO A 144 -3.27 5.21 -23.11
N ALA A 145 -3.39 6.41 -23.69
CA ALA A 145 -4.63 6.90 -24.26
C ALA A 145 -5.08 5.97 -25.39
N ARG A 146 -5.87 4.96 -25.06
CA ARG A 146 -6.60 4.20 -26.06
C ARG A 146 -7.70 5.11 -26.61
N PRO A 147 -7.90 5.15 -27.94
CA PRO A 147 -9.06 5.79 -28.51
C PRO A 147 -10.33 5.30 -27.83
N GLU A 148 -11.28 6.17 -27.57
CA GLU A 148 -12.55 5.79 -26.91
C GLU A 148 -13.28 4.65 -27.63
N THR A 149 -13.08 4.53 -28.94
CA THR A 149 -13.62 3.47 -29.81
C THR A 149 -13.10 2.07 -29.50
N GLU A 150 -11.95 1.94 -28.80
CA GLU A 150 -11.35 0.65 -28.44
C GLU A 150 -11.61 0.27 -26.96
N ARG A 151 -12.32 1.09 -26.22
CA ARG A 151 -12.73 0.74 -24.86
C ARG A 151 -13.82 -0.32 -24.94
N ALA A 152 -13.48 -1.54 -24.54
CA ALA A 152 -14.51 -2.53 -24.27
C ALA A 152 -15.58 -1.93 -23.35
N PRO A 153 -16.88 -2.18 -23.60
CA PRO A 153 -17.93 -1.69 -22.74
C PRO A 153 -17.60 -2.04 -21.29
N ALA A 154 -17.66 -1.03 -20.41
CA ALA A 154 -17.41 -1.24 -19.01
C ALA A 154 -18.32 -2.36 -18.51
N PRO A 155 -17.81 -3.43 -17.90
CA PRO A 155 -18.69 -4.39 -17.24
C PRO A 155 -19.54 -3.62 -16.26
N GLY A 156 -20.85 -3.91 -16.26
CA GLY A 156 -21.79 -3.22 -15.37
C GLY A 156 -21.28 -3.21 -13.92
N PRO A 157 -21.72 -2.25 -13.10
CA PRO A 157 -21.16 -1.98 -11.77
C PRO A 157 -21.17 -3.15 -10.78
N ALA A 158 -21.91 -4.21 -11.05
CA ALA A 158 -21.99 -5.41 -10.21
C ALA A 158 -21.03 -6.53 -10.59
N ALA A 159 -20.28 -6.44 -11.70
CA ALA A 159 -19.64 -7.61 -12.30
C ALA A 159 -18.19 -7.89 -11.82
N GLY A 160 -17.54 -6.97 -11.13
CA GLY A 160 -16.11 -7.12 -10.88
C GLY A 160 -15.79 -8.00 -9.66
N TRP A 161 -15.85 -7.47 -8.47
CA TRP A 161 -15.42 -8.18 -7.25
C TRP A 161 -16.41 -9.28 -6.81
N ALA A 162 -17.72 -9.12 -7.08
CA ALA A 162 -18.75 -10.07 -6.68
C ALA A 162 -18.69 -11.39 -7.46
N THR A 163 -18.05 -11.40 -8.62
CA THR A 163 -17.83 -12.59 -9.46
C THR A 163 -16.51 -13.30 -9.18
N LEU A 164 -15.63 -12.70 -8.38
CA LEU A 164 -14.36 -13.31 -8.01
C LEU A 164 -14.58 -14.41 -6.97
N GLN A 165 -13.73 -15.44 -7.03
CA GLN A 165 -13.71 -16.45 -5.98
C GLN A 165 -13.47 -15.79 -4.61
N PRO A 166 -14.17 -16.23 -3.55
CA PRO A 166 -14.02 -15.63 -2.22
C PRO A 166 -12.57 -15.56 -1.72
N GLY A 167 -11.75 -16.57 -2.03
CA GLY A 167 -10.32 -16.59 -1.69
C GLY A 167 -9.51 -15.46 -2.34
N CYS A 168 -9.93 -14.98 -3.49
CA CYS A 168 -9.28 -13.89 -4.21
C CYS A 168 -9.27 -12.57 -3.41
N LEU A 169 -10.32 -12.30 -2.65
CA LEU A 169 -10.44 -11.12 -1.79
C LEU A 169 -9.38 -11.11 -0.69
N TYR A 170 -9.16 -12.25 -0.06
CA TYR A 170 -8.16 -12.39 1.01
C TYR A 170 -6.75 -12.37 0.44
N TRP A 171 -6.52 -13.02 -0.67
CA TRP A 171 -5.22 -13.04 -1.31
C TRP A 171 -4.80 -11.64 -1.79
N THR A 172 -5.66 -10.94 -2.52
CA THR A 172 -5.40 -9.55 -2.94
C THR A 172 -5.22 -8.63 -1.75
N GLY A 173 -6.04 -8.76 -0.71
CA GLY A 173 -5.92 -8.00 0.51
C GLY A 173 -4.62 -8.26 1.26
N GLY A 174 -4.17 -9.51 1.34
CA GLY A 174 -2.88 -9.89 1.93
C GLY A 174 -1.70 -9.28 1.16
N LEU A 175 -1.74 -9.33 -0.17
CA LEU A 175 -0.72 -8.69 -1.03
C LEU A 175 -0.72 -7.17 -0.88
N VAL A 176 -1.90 -6.55 -0.87
CA VAL A 176 -2.04 -5.09 -0.65
C VAL A 176 -1.48 -4.69 0.72
N ALA A 177 -1.83 -5.42 1.78
CA ALA A 177 -1.33 -5.13 3.13
C ALA A 177 0.20 -5.30 3.24
N HIS A 178 0.76 -6.36 2.63
CA HIS A 178 2.20 -6.56 2.57
C HIS A 178 2.92 -5.42 1.82
N LEU A 179 2.43 -5.04 0.65
CA LEU A 179 3.04 -3.98 -0.14
C LEU A 179 2.81 -2.59 0.48
N ALA A 180 1.69 -2.36 1.18
CA ALA A 180 1.46 -1.13 1.95
C ALA A 180 2.49 -0.96 3.07
N LEU A 181 2.81 -2.04 3.78
CA LEU A 181 3.90 -2.02 4.76
C LEU A 181 5.22 -1.60 4.11
N ARG A 182 5.58 -2.18 2.96
CA ARG A 182 6.81 -1.83 2.23
C ARG A 182 6.80 -0.39 1.70
N ALA A 183 5.64 0.12 1.26
CA ALA A 183 5.49 1.49 0.80
C ALA A 183 5.72 2.53 1.91
N LEU A 184 5.34 2.18 3.14
CA LEU A 184 5.39 3.07 4.28
C LEU A 184 6.67 2.95 5.11
N LEU A 185 7.43 1.85 4.97
CA LEU A 185 8.70 1.64 5.67
C LEU A 185 9.85 2.37 4.96
N PRO A 186 10.60 3.25 5.65
CA PRO A 186 11.68 4.02 5.03
C PRO A 186 12.88 3.16 4.59
N MET A 187 13.07 1.98 5.24
CA MET A 187 14.20 1.08 5.00
C MET A 187 13.86 -0.07 4.05
N ALA A 188 12.73 -0.07 3.38
CA ALA A 188 12.43 -1.12 2.42
C ALA A 188 13.45 -1.07 1.27
N ALA A 189 14.15 -2.19 1.03
CA ALA A 189 15.15 -2.30 -0.04
C ALA A 189 14.53 -2.03 -1.43
N GLU A 190 13.26 -2.37 -1.58
CA GLU A 190 12.47 -2.10 -2.79
C GLU A 190 11.11 -1.54 -2.39
N HIS A 191 10.84 -0.31 -2.78
CA HIS A 191 9.52 0.27 -2.65
C HIS A 191 8.63 -0.16 -3.81
N PRO A 192 7.31 -0.32 -3.59
CA PRO A 192 6.39 -0.72 -4.65
C PRO A 192 6.00 0.43 -5.59
N TRP A 193 6.57 1.63 -5.43
CA TRP A 193 6.18 2.81 -6.20
C TRP A 193 6.34 2.62 -7.72
N GLY A 194 5.30 2.93 -8.47
CA GLY A 194 5.21 2.70 -9.90
C GLY A 194 4.90 1.25 -10.29
N ARG A 195 4.93 0.31 -9.35
CA ARG A 195 4.67 -1.11 -9.63
C ARG A 195 3.18 -1.36 -9.87
N VAL A 196 2.90 -2.16 -10.90
CA VAL A 196 1.57 -2.71 -11.16
C VAL A 196 1.69 -4.22 -11.09
N THR A 197 0.83 -4.85 -10.32
CA THR A 197 0.70 -6.30 -10.27
C THR A 197 -0.68 -6.68 -10.83
N THR A 198 -0.71 -7.54 -11.82
CA THR A 198 -1.94 -8.13 -12.34
C THR A 198 -1.98 -9.59 -11.93
N MET A 199 -3.09 -10.00 -11.37
CA MET A 199 -3.34 -11.35 -10.90
C MET A 199 -4.50 -11.94 -11.70
N ASP A 200 -4.32 -13.13 -12.24
CA ASP A 200 -5.40 -13.93 -12.79
C ASP A 200 -6.12 -14.66 -11.66
N ALA A 201 -7.43 -14.45 -11.56
CA ALA A 201 -8.23 -14.98 -10.46
C ALA A 201 -8.49 -16.49 -10.56
N ALA A 202 -8.37 -17.08 -11.76
CA ALA A 202 -8.61 -18.50 -11.98
C ALA A 202 -7.35 -19.33 -11.75
N THR A 203 -6.19 -18.84 -12.24
CA THR A 203 -4.93 -19.60 -12.18
C THR A 203 -4.05 -19.20 -11.02
N GLY A 204 -4.25 -17.98 -10.46
CA GLY A 204 -3.39 -17.42 -9.46
C GLY A 204 -2.08 -16.85 -10.01
N GLU A 205 -1.88 -16.90 -11.32
CA GLU A 205 -0.70 -16.30 -11.94
C GLU A 205 -0.61 -14.81 -11.66
N GLN A 206 0.60 -14.35 -11.38
CA GLN A 206 0.88 -12.94 -11.15
C GLN A 206 1.93 -12.45 -12.13
N THR A 207 1.64 -11.31 -12.74
CA THR A 207 2.61 -10.55 -13.53
C THR A 207 2.82 -9.19 -12.89
N SER A 208 4.05 -8.71 -12.92
CA SER A 208 4.37 -7.38 -12.39
C SER A 208 5.17 -6.59 -13.41
N LEU A 209 4.85 -5.30 -13.50
CA LEU A 209 5.57 -4.36 -14.33
C LEU A 209 5.74 -3.03 -13.57
N THR A 210 6.68 -2.21 -14.01
CA THR A 210 6.89 -0.86 -13.48
C THR A 210 6.36 0.16 -14.48
N THR A 211 5.54 1.07 -13.98
CA THR A 211 5.03 2.21 -14.74
C THR A 211 5.96 3.40 -14.50
N TRP A 212 6.53 3.91 -15.56
CA TRP A 212 7.36 5.11 -15.54
C TRP A 212 6.48 6.36 -15.58
N ARG A 213 6.92 7.39 -14.90
CA ARG A 213 6.26 8.69 -14.96
C ARG A 213 6.46 9.31 -16.33
N ASP A 214 5.36 9.66 -16.99
CA ASP A 214 5.38 10.48 -18.20
C ASP A 214 5.52 11.97 -17.76
N PRO A 215 6.57 12.67 -18.20
CA PRO A 215 6.77 14.08 -17.87
C PRO A 215 5.67 15.00 -18.43
N PHE A 216 4.93 14.53 -19.43
CA PHE A 216 3.83 15.27 -20.07
C PHE A 216 2.44 14.76 -19.66
N CYS A 217 2.36 13.88 -18.66
CA CYS A 217 1.09 13.33 -18.20
C CYS A 217 0.18 14.45 -17.68
N PRO A 218 -1.04 14.61 -18.22
CA PRO A 218 -1.94 15.70 -17.80
C PRO A 218 -2.40 15.57 -16.33
N ASP A 219 -2.34 14.35 -15.76
CA ASP A 219 -2.82 14.11 -14.39
C ASP A 219 -1.72 14.29 -13.34
N CYS A 220 -0.44 14.05 -13.65
CA CYS A 220 0.63 14.05 -12.65
C CYS A 220 1.88 14.87 -13.00
N ALA A 221 1.96 15.47 -14.21
CA ALA A 221 3.15 16.24 -14.62
C ALA A 221 3.37 17.50 -13.80
N GLY A 222 2.30 18.13 -13.31
CA GLY A 222 2.36 19.41 -12.56
C GLY A 222 3.00 19.34 -11.18
N HIS A 223 3.25 18.15 -10.64
CA HIS A 223 3.91 17.99 -9.34
C HIS A 223 5.43 17.89 -9.55
N ALA A 224 6.14 18.93 -9.15
CA ALA A 224 7.59 18.84 -9.01
C ALA A 224 7.93 17.72 -8.01
N SER A 225 8.93 16.91 -8.36
CA SER A 225 9.52 15.98 -7.40
C SER A 225 9.91 16.77 -6.16
N ALA A 226 9.31 16.46 -5.02
CA ALA A 226 9.80 16.99 -3.76
C ALA A 226 11.30 16.62 -3.70
N SER A 227 12.15 17.63 -3.48
CA SER A 227 13.57 17.45 -3.37
C SER A 227 13.83 16.31 -2.37
N ARG A 228 14.46 15.25 -2.82
CA ARG A 228 14.86 14.16 -1.94
C ARG A 228 15.85 14.73 -0.94
N GLU A 229 15.41 15.02 0.27
CA GLU A 229 16.34 14.99 1.39
C GLU A 229 16.82 13.54 1.50
N TRP A 230 18.02 13.31 1.01
CA TRP A 230 18.72 12.07 1.26
C TRP A 230 19.02 12.05 2.75
N VAL A 231 18.21 11.34 3.49
CA VAL A 231 18.56 11.00 4.87
C VAL A 231 19.73 10.03 4.73
N ALA A 232 20.92 10.52 5.05
CA ALA A 232 22.10 9.67 5.20
C ALA A 232 21.75 8.60 6.26
N LEU A 233 21.80 7.35 5.86
CA LEU A 233 21.63 6.17 6.71
C LEU A 233 22.87 5.98 7.56
#